data_98adcdb88b3a00c2c8ca79046a647fa6
#
_entry.id   98adcdb88b3a00c2c8ca79046a647fa6
#
_cell.length_a   1.000
_cell.length_b   1.000
_cell.length_c   1.000
_cell.angle_alpha   90.00
_cell.angle_beta   90.00
_cell.angle_gamma   90.00
#
_symmetry.space_group_name_H-M   'P 1'
#
loop_
_entity.id
_entity.type
_entity.pdbx_description
1 polymer ?
#
loop_
_entity_poly.entity_id
_entity_poly.type
_entity_poly.pdbx_seq_one_letter_code
_entity_poly.pdbx_strand_id
1 'polypeptide(L)' 'YRLRVINRWGELVWETLDYQTPWLGEKGDDGLHFCPNGLYIWEAVWVDQIGYPRTKSGSVYLTK' A
#
# COMPACT_ATOMS: atom_id res chain seq x y z
N TYR A 1 1.98 0.10 12.64
CA TYR A 1 2.34 0.09 11.21
C TYR A 1 1.08 0.01 10.35
N ARG A 2 1.03 0.80 9.32
CA ARG A 2 -0.04 0.73 8.31
C ARG A 2 0.55 1.07 6.95
N LEU A 3 0.28 0.22 5.97
CA LEU A 3 0.66 0.44 4.59
C LEU A 3 -0.61 0.49 3.74
N ARG A 4 -0.75 1.55 2.96
CA ARG A 4 -1.88 1.73 2.06
C ARG A 4 -1.37 1.88 0.64
N VAL A 5 -2.10 1.33 -0.31
CA VAL A 5 -1.85 1.52 -1.74
C VAL A 5 -3.09 2.17 -2.35
N ILE A 6 -2.87 3.26 -3.07
CA ILE A 6 -3.91 4.12 -3.60
C ILE A 6 -3.72 4.22 -5.11
N ASN A 7 -4.82 4.18 -5.87
CA ASN A 7 -4.73 4.37 -7.31
C ASN A 7 -4.58 5.86 -7.66
N ARG A 8 -4.45 6.14 -8.95
CA ARG A 8 -4.22 7.51 -9.42
C ARG A 8 -5.41 8.44 -9.20
N TRP A 9 -6.58 7.89 -8.89
CA TRP A 9 -7.78 8.69 -8.58
C TRP A 9 -7.96 8.90 -7.09
N GLY A 10 -7.01 8.46 -6.26
CA GLY A 10 -7.07 8.63 -4.82
C GLY A 10 -7.88 7.58 -4.08
N GLU A 11 -8.26 6.51 -4.76
CA GLU A 11 -9.03 5.44 -4.14
C GLU A 11 -8.12 4.41 -3.49
N LEU A 12 -8.45 4.01 -2.26
CA LEU A 12 -7.72 2.95 -1.57
C LEU A 12 -7.99 1.61 -2.25
N VAL A 13 -6.94 0.94 -2.70
CA VAL A 13 -7.07 -0.37 -3.35
C VAL A 13 -6.55 -1.51 -2.48
N TRP A 14 -5.71 -1.23 -1.50
CA TRP A 14 -5.15 -2.25 -0.63
C TRP A 14 -4.60 -1.61 0.64
N GLU A 15 -4.70 -2.34 1.75
CA GLU A 15 -4.18 -1.87 3.04
C GLU A 15 -3.77 -3.06 3.89
N THR A 16 -2.70 -2.92 4.65
CA THR A 16 -2.31 -3.90 5.64
C THR A 16 -1.79 -3.23 6.90
N LEU A 17 -1.98 -3.90 8.02
CA LEU A 17 -1.39 -3.50 9.29
C LEU A 17 -0.16 -4.35 9.62
N ASP A 18 0.18 -5.30 8.77
CA ASP A 18 1.31 -6.20 8.96
C ASP A 18 2.43 -5.83 8.00
N TYR A 19 3.55 -5.31 8.55
CA TYR A 19 4.68 -4.88 7.74
C TYR A 19 5.35 -6.03 6.96
N GLN A 20 5.05 -7.28 7.31
CA GLN A 20 5.61 -8.44 6.62
C GLN A 20 4.77 -8.91 5.45
N THR A 21 3.60 -8.29 5.23
CA THR A 21 2.71 -8.68 4.15
C THR A 21 2.94 -7.77 2.94
N PRO A 22 3.53 -8.27 1.85
CA PRO A 22 3.76 -7.47 0.65
C PRO A 22 2.50 -7.32 -0.18
N TRP A 23 2.39 -6.19 -0.88
CA TRP A 23 1.35 -6.01 -1.89
C TRP A 23 1.81 -6.67 -3.20
N LEU A 24 0.99 -7.59 -3.70
CA LEU A 24 1.29 -8.34 -4.91
C LEU A 24 0.43 -7.91 -6.10
N GLY A 25 -0.21 -6.75 -5.99
CA GLY A 25 -1.05 -6.21 -7.05
C GLY A 25 -2.52 -6.58 -6.94
N GLU A 26 -2.90 -7.27 -5.87
CA GLU A 26 -4.29 -7.62 -5.63
C GLU A 26 -5.09 -6.43 -5.13
N LYS A 27 -6.40 -6.47 -5.35
CA LYS A 27 -7.33 -5.45 -4.88
C LYS A 27 -8.09 -5.99 -3.68
N GLY A 28 -8.04 -5.23 -2.57
CA GLY A 28 -8.72 -5.60 -1.34
C GLY A 28 -8.06 -6.77 -0.63
N ASP A 29 -8.81 -7.47 0.19
CA ASP A 29 -8.31 -8.53 1.05
C ASP A 29 -8.57 -9.95 0.53
N ASP A 30 -9.31 -10.07 -0.57
CA ASP A 30 -9.73 -11.38 -1.05
C ASP A 30 -8.66 -12.14 -1.84
N GLY A 31 -7.67 -11.41 -2.38
CA GLY A 31 -6.61 -12.03 -3.17
C GLY A 31 -7.05 -12.59 -4.51
N LEU A 32 -8.33 -12.44 -4.87
CA LEU A 32 -8.90 -13.00 -6.09
C LEU A 32 -8.95 -12.00 -7.23
N HIS A 33 -8.88 -10.72 -6.92
CA HIS A 33 -8.95 -9.65 -7.90
C HIS A 33 -7.62 -8.90 -7.92
N PHE A 34 -7.16 -8.56 -9.11
CA PHE A 34 -5.91 -7.82 -9.28
C PHE A 34 -6.21 -6.43 -9.82
N CYS A 35 -5.38 -5.47 -9.41
CA CYS A 35 -5.48 -4.12 -9.91
C CYS A 35 -5.02 -4.05 -11.36
N PRO A 36 -5.59 -3.14 -12.18
CA PRO A 36 -5.07 -2.89 -13.52
C PRO A 36 -3.63 -2.41 -13.49
N ASN A 37 -2.90 -2.64 -14.57
CA ASN A 37 -1.57 -2.08 -14.72
C ASN A 37 -1.65 -0.55 -14.68
N GLY A 38 -0.67 0.06 -14.09
CA GLY A 38 -0.62 1.51 -14.00
C GLY A 38 0.16 2.00 -12.80
N LEU A 39 0.07 3.30 -12.54
CA LEU A 39 0.78 3.93 -11.44
C LEU A 39 -0.06 3.88 -10.18
N TYR A 40 0.57 3.46 -9.09
CA TYR A 40 -0.03 3.42 -7.76
C TYR A 40 0.87 4.16 -6.79
N ILE A 41 0.24 4.74 -5.76
CA ILE A 41 0.95 5.44 -4.70
C ILE A 41 0.82 4.61 -3.43
N TRP A 42 1.92 4.40 -2.74
CA TRP A 42 1.90 3.73 -1.44
C TRP A 42 2.26 4.71 -0.34
N GLU A 43 1.69 4.49 0.83
CA GLU A 43 1.96 5.28 2.02
C GLU A 43 2.14 4.35 3.21
N ALA A 44 3.27 4.47 3.89
CA ALA A 44 3.55 3.69 5.10
C ALA A 44 3.61 4.64 6.30
N VAL A 45 2.93 4.26 7.36
CA VAL A 45 2.91 5.01 8.62
C VAL A 45 3.27 4.05 9.75
N TRP A 46 4.19 4.46 10.61
CA TRP A 46 4.58 3.65 11.77
C TRP A 46 5.04 4.57 12.89
N VAL A 47 5.19 3.99 14.08
CA VAL A 47 5.73 4.67 15.23
C VAL A 47 7.12 4.07 15.51
N ASP A 48 8.13 4.92 15.60
CA ASP A 48 9.49 4.43 15.83
C ASP A 48 9.69 4.02 17.29
N GLN A 49 10.90 3.57 17.64
CA GLN A 49 11.19 3.01 18.94
C GLN A 49 11.10 4.03 20.08
N ILE A 50 11.21 5.32 19.76
CA ILE A 50 11.10 6.38 20.76
C ILE A 50 9.72 7.05 20.77
N GLY A 51 8.76 6.49 20.02
CA GLY A 51 7.38 6.94 20.07
C GLY A 51 7.01 8.04 19.09
N TYR A 52 7.89 8.43 18.18
CA TYR A 52 7.57 9.44 17.18
C TYR A 52 6.90 8.82 15.97
N PRO A 53 5.81 9.42 15.46
CA PRO A 53 5.19 8.95 14.23
C PRO A 53 6.10 9.22 13.03
N ARG A 54 6.17 8.25 12.12
CA ARG A 54 6.94 8.33 10.90
C ARG A 54 6.04 8.03 9.72
N THR A 55 6.29 8.70 8.61
CA THR A 55 5.55 8.49 7.38
C THR A 55 6.52 8.43 6.22
N LYS A 56 6.30 7.49 5.31
CA LYS A 56 7.04 7.41 4.06
C LYS A 56 6.07 7.10 2.95
N SER A 57 6.28 7.71 1.79
CA SER A 57 5.42 7.47 0.64
C SER A 57 6.27 7.39 -0.62
N GLY A 58 5.70 6.80 -1.64
CA GLY A 58 6.37 6.67 -2.93
C GLY A 58 5.38 6.22 -3.97
N SER A 59 5.90 5.92 -5.15
CA SER A 59 5.07 5.41 -6.24
C SER A 59 5.61 4.09 -6.74
N VAL A 60 4.72 3.28 -7.30
CA VAL A 60 5.06 2.00 -7.90
C VAL A 60 4.25 1.84 -9.17
N TYR A 61 4.90 1.37 -10.21
CA TYR A 61 4.23 1.09 -11.48
C TYR A 61 3.96 -0.41 -11.56
N LEU A 62 2.69 -0.77 -11.57
CA LEU A 62 2.29 -2.17 -11.63
C LEU A 62 2.24 -2.62 -13.08
N THR A 63 3.03 -3.65 -13.38
CA THR A 63 3.05 -4.28 -14.69
C THR A 63 2.91 -5.78 -14.51
N LYS A 64 2.12 -6.39 -15.35
CA LYS A 64 1.90 -7.83 -15.33
C LYS A 64 2.23 -8.46 -16.66
#